data_37b64ed10c9cdab9bb1b56a3b1071869
#
_entry.id   37b64ed10c9cdab9bb1b56a3b1071869
#
_cell.length_a   1.000
_cell.length_b   1.000
_cell.length_c   1.000
_cell.angle_alpha   90.00
_cell.angle_beta   90.00
_cell.angle_gamma   90.00
#
_symmetry.space_group_name_H-M   'P 1'
#
loop_
_entity.id
_entity.type
_entity.pdbx_description
1 polymer ?
#
loop_
_entity_poly.entity_id
_entity_poly.type
_entity_poly.pdbx_seq_one_letter_code
_entity_poly.pdbx_strand_id
1 'polypeptide(L)'
;LLGNNSDLVLHGGGNTSVKFQETNLFGEEEEILYVKGSGCNLATIEKNGFTPLRLKTLRKLAEVENISDAEMVRQQQVAMTNPDAPSPSVEALLHAVIPFKWIDHTHADAVVTITNTPRGKELIQEIYGERLFIIPYVMPGFKLARKVIELTKEVDWMQFEGMALLNHGIFTFGDTALESYTRMIDLVSLAEKYLGKNSTISSTLPPDSVPGKAFFPKHP
;
A
#
# COMPACT_ATOMS: atom_id res chain seq x y z
N LEU A 1 -9.94 5.31 -9.51
CA LEU A 1 -8.96 6.08 -10.28
C LEU A 1 -7.60 5.36 -10.29
N LEU A 2 -7.03 5.02 -9.13
CA LEU A 2 -5.72 4.34 -9.04
C LEU A 2 -5.66 3.06 -9.88
N GLY A 3 -6.67 2.21 -9.79
CA GLY A 3 -6.74 0.93 -10.50
C GLY A 3 -6.84 1.01 -12.02
N ASN A 4 -7.12 2.20 -12.59
CA ASN A 4 -7.20 2.40 -14.03
C ASN A 4 -5.86 2.75 -14.66
N ASN A 5 -4.81 2.90 -13.88
CA ASN A 5 -3.45 3.12 -14.35
C ASN A 5 -2.57 1.92 -13.97
N SER A 6 -2.12 1.16 -14.98
CA SER A 6 -1.28 -0.03 -14.81
C SER A 6 0.09 0.28 -14.21
N ASP A 7 0.60 1.50 -14.40
CA ASP A 7 1.90 1.92 -13.86
C ASP A 7 1.84 2.19 -12.34
N LEU A 8 0.62 2.33 -11.79
CA LEU A 8 0.37 2.45 -10.35
C LEU A 8 0.05 1.10 -9.70
N VAL A 9 -0.86 0.34 -10.29
CA VAL A 9 -1.32 -0.95 -9.75
C VAL A 9 -1.65 -1.93 -10.85
N LEU A 10 -1.26 -3.19 -10.66
CA LEU A 10 -1.60 -4.31 -11.53
C LEU A 10 -2.50 -5.30 -10.78
N HIS A 11 -3.54 -5.78 -11.45
CA HIS A 11 -4.43 -6.86 -10.97
C HIS A 11 -4.95 -6.62 -9.55
N GLY A 12 -4.69 -7.56 -8.63
CA GLY A 12 -5.07 -7.47 -7.22
C GLY A 12 -4.11 -6.66 -6.34
N GLY A 13 -3.04 -6.07 -6.92
CA GLY A 13 -2.06 -5.28 -6.19
C GLY A 13 -2.61 -3.95 -5.68
N GLY A 14 -1.86 -3.30 -4.79
CA GLY A 14 -2.25 -2.05 -4.16
C GLY A 14 -3.55 -2.15 -3.35
N ASN A 15 -3.83 -1.15 -2.56
CA ASN A 15 -5.09 -1.05 -1.82
C ASN A 15 -5.37 0.40 -1.43
N THR A 16 -6.62 0.64 -1.07
CA THR A 16 -7.08 1.93 -0.54
C THR A 16 -8.02 1.68 0.62
N SER A 17 -8.09 2.64 1.52
CA SER A 17 -8.98 2.58 2.67
C SER A 17 -9.52 3.93 3.09
N VAL A 18 -10.60 3.89 3.87
CA VAL A 18 -11.16 5.06 4.53
C VAL A 18 -11.64 4.70 5.93
N LYS A 19 -11.54 5.65 6.87
CA LYS A 19 -12.03 5.53 8.24
C LYS A 19 -13.31 6.36 8.42
N PHE A 20 -14.36 5.73 8.96
CA PHE A 20 -15.64 6.37 9.26
C PHE A 20 -16.08 6.09 10.69
N GLN A 21 -16.88 7.00 11.24
CA GLN A 21 -17.70 6.73 12.42
C GLN A 21 -19.03 6.16 11.96
N GLU A 22 -19.47 5.09 12.56
CA GLU A 22 -20.75 4.43 12.29
C GLU A 22 -21.45 4.05 13.58
N THR A 23 -22.77 4.16 13.56
CA THR A 23 -23.60 3.69 14.69
C THR A 23 -23.92 2.20 14.48
N ASN A 24 -23.54 1.35 15.42
CA ASN A 24 -23.81 -0.09 15.37
C ASN A 24 -25.29 -0.40 15.70
N LEU A 25 -25.66 -1.68 15.60
CA LEU A 25 -27.02 -2.15 15.87
C LEU A 25 -27.52 -1.80 17.30
N PHE A 26 -26.62 -1.58 18.24
CA PHE A 26 -26.92 -1.29 19.65
C PHE A 26 -27.00 0.22 19.94
N GLY A 27 -26.82 1.07 18.91
CA GLY A 27 -26.80 2.52 19.05
C GLY A 27 -25.45 3.09 19.52
N GLU A 28 -24.38 2.33 19.49
CA GLU A 28 -23.05 2.76 19.88
C GLU A 28 -22.23 3.23 18.68
N GLU A 29 -21.47 4.33 18.85
CA GLU A 29 -20.55 4.83 17.83
C GLU A 29 -19.27 3.99 17.76
N GLU A 30 -18.95 3.49 16.58
CA GLU A 30 -17.73 2.70 16.31
C GLU A 30 -16.92 3.34 15.17
N GLU A 31 -15.58 3.37 15.33
CA GLU A 31 -14.68 3.68 14.21
C GLU A 31 -14.49 2.44 13.34
N ILE A 32 -14.87 2.55 12.08
CA ILE A 32 -14.75 1.47 11.09
C ILE A 32 -13.73 1.84 10.01
N LEU A 33 -12.81 0.94 9.74
CA LEU A 33 -11.91 0.98 8.60
C LEU A 33 -12.52 0.18 7.44
N TYR A 34 -12.83 0.83 6.35
CA TYR A 34 -13.13 0.18 5.08
C TYR A 34 -11.85 0.05 4.28
N VAL A 35 -11.37 -1.16 4.06
CA VAL A 35 -10.16 -1.44 3.30
C VAL A 35 -10.45 -2.40 2.16
N LYS A 36 -9.75 -2.26 1.04
CA LYS A 36 -9.88 -3.18 -0.10
C LYS A 36 -9.74 -4.64 0.34
N GLY A 37 -10.67 -5.48 -0.09
CA GLY A 37 -10.60 -6.92 0.08
C GLY A 37 -9.40 -7.53 -0.66
N SER A 38 -8.81 -8.56 -0.08
CA SER A 38 -7.70 -9.31 -0.67
C SER A 38 -8.12 -9.89 -2.02
N GLY A 39 -7.28 -9.74 -3.04
CA GLY A 39 -7.54 -10.23 -4.39
C GLY A 39 -8.54 -9.40 -5.22
N CYS A 40 -9.24 -8.42 -4.64
CA CYS A 40 -10.08 -7.52 -5.42
C CYS A 40 -9.23 -6.61 -6.32
N ASN A 41 -9.69 -6.39 -7.56
CA ASN A 41 -9.03 -5.50 -8.50
C ASN A 41 -9.54 -4.08 -8.35
N LEU A 42 -8.65 -3.11 -8.06
CA LEU A 42 -9.00 -1.70 -7.88
C LEU A 42 -9.64 -1.04 -9.12
N ALA A 43 -9.39 -1.59 -10.32
CA ALA A 43 -9.98 -1.07 -11.56
C ALA A 43 -11.50 -1.34 -11.64
N THR A 44 -11.97 -2.42 -11.03
CA THR A 44 -13.35 -2.90 -11.14
C THR A 44 -14.04 -3.06 -9.78
N ILE A 45 -13.37 -2.67 -8.68
CA ILE A 45 -13.91 -2.82 -7.34
C ILE A 45 -15.18 -1.99 -7.14
N GLU A 46 -16.18 -2.60 -6.53
CA GLU A 46 -17.40 -1.96 -6.06
C GLU A 46 -17.42 -1.87 -4.53
N LYS A 47 -18.45 -1.26 -3.97
CA LYS A 47 -18.58 -1.06 -2.51
C LYS A 47 -18.46 -2.35 -1.71
N ASN A 48 -19.03 -3.45 -2.22
CA ASN A 48 -18.98 -4.76 -1.59
C ASN A 48 -17.58 -5.42 -1.61
N GLY A 49 -16.66 -4.89 -2.40
CA GLY A 49 -15.26 -5.29 -2.42
C GLY A 49 -14.41 -4.69 -1.30
N PHE A 50 -14.99 -3.79 -0.48
CA PHE A 50 -14.33 -3.21 0.68
C PHE A 50 -14.80 -3.89 1.96
N THR A 51 -13.82 -4.29 2.78
CA THR A 51 -14.09 -5.00 4.03
C THR A 51 -14.17 -4.03 5.19
N PRO A 52 -15.28 -3.96 5.92
CA PRO A 52 -15.42 -3.13 7.12
C PRO A 52 -14.80 -3.83 8.33
N LEU A 53 -13.91 -3.14 9.02
CA LEU A 53 -13.15 -3.64 10.18
C LEU A 53 -13.26 -2.67 11.35
N ARG A 54 -13.50 -3.18 12.57
CA ARG A 54 -13.44 -2.39 13.80
C ARG A 54 -12.03 -1.85 14.01
N LEU A 55 -11.85 -0.56 13.83
CA LEU A 55 -10.54 0.10 13.90
C LEU A 55 -9.89 -0.05 15.29
N LYS A 56 -10.69 0.01 16.35
CA LYS A 56 -10.24 -0.22 17.73
C LYS A 56 -9.61 -1.62 17.91
N THR A 57 -10.20 -2.64 17.28
CA THR A 57 -9.67 -4.02 17.33
C THR A 57 -8.33 -4.11 16.60
N LEU A 58 -8.23 -3.50 15.41
CA LEU A 58 -6.98 -3.48 14.64
C LEU A 58 -5.86 -2.73 15.37
N ARG A 59 -6.18 -1.58 16.00
CA ARG A 59 -5.19 -0.82 16.79
C ARG A 59 -4.67 -1.65 17.97
N LYS A 60 -5.54 -2.37 18.67
CA LYS A 60 -5.11 -3.31 19.73
C LYS A 60 -4.26 -4.47 19.19
N LEU A 61 -4.63 -5.00 18.03
CA LEU A 61 -3.82 -6.03 17.36
C LEU A 61 -2.42 -5.52 17.03
N ALA A 62 -2.31 -4.26 16.63
CA ALA A 62 -1.05 -3.59 16.34
C ALA A 62 -0.12 -3.43 17.57
N GLU A 63 -0.67 -3.46 18.79
CA GLU A 63 0.08 -3.38 20.05
C GLU A 63 0.68 -4.73 20.47
N VAL A 64 0.20 -5.84 19.90
CA VAL A 64 0.72 -7.19 20.21
C VAL A 64 2.19 -7.29 19.80
N GLU A 65 3.03 -7.87 20.63
CA GLU A 65 4.48 -7.93 20.37
C GLU A 65 4.83 -8.87 19.21
N ASN A 66 4.22 -10.05 19.18
CA ASN A 66 4.52 -11.06 18.16
C ASN A 66 3.36 -12.03 17.95
N ILE A 67 2.95 -12.20 16.71
CA ILE A 67 2.03 -13.25 16.26
C ILE A 67 2.44 -13.72 14.86
N SER A 68 1.96 -14.88 14.44
CA SER A 68 2.12 -15.33 13.06
C SER A 68 1.22 -14.55 12.10
N ASP A 69 1.59 -14.48 10.83
CA ASP A 69 0.75 -13.84 9.80
C ASP A 69 -0.63 -14.54 9.68
N ALA A 70 -0.68 -15.87 9.84
CA ALA A 70 -1.93 -16.60 9.88
C ALA A 70 -2.84 -16.15 11.03
N GLU A 71 -2.28 -15.93 12.22
CA GLU A 71 -3.01 -15.41 13.37
C GLU A 71 -3.44 -13.95 13.15
N MET A 72 -2.58 -13.12 12.58
CA MET A 72 -2.94 -11.75 12.21
C MET A 72 -4.16 -11.73 11.27
N VAL A 73 -4.14 -12.54 10.21
CA VAL A 73 -5.27 -12.65 9.26
C VAL A 73 -6.54 -13.09 9.98
N ARG A 74 -6.45 -14.08 10.85
CA ARG A 74 -7.60 -14.57 11.66
C ARG A 74 -8.16 -13.45 12.55
N GLN A 75 -7.31 -12.67 13.20
CA GLN A 75 -7.74 -11.56 14.05
C GLN A 75 -8.32 -10.40 13.25
N GLN A 76 -7.82 -10.15 12.04
CA GLN A 76 -8.46 -9.21 11.11
C GLN A 76 -9.86 -9.68 10.73
N GLN A 77 -10.07 -10.98 10.47
CA GLN A 77 -11.40 -11.55 10.21
C GLN A 77 -12.35 -11.39 11.41
N VAL A 78 -11.85 -11.60 12.64
CA VAL A 78 -12.64 -11.35 13.86
C VAL A 78 -13.02 -9.88 14.02
N ALA A 79 -12.21 -8.96 13.49
CA ALA A 79 -12.52 -7.54 13.51
C ALA A 79 -13.59 -7.12 12.49
N MET A 80 -13.97 -7.98 11.52
CA MET A 80 -14.98 -7.65 10.50
C MET A 80 -16.35 -7.37 11.15
N THR A 81 -17.03 -6.36 10.63
CA THR A 81 -18.44 -6.06 11.02
C THR A 81 -19.44 -6.68 10.05
N ASN A 82 -19.00 -7.07 8.85
CA ASN A 82 -19.76 -7.82 7.88
C ASN A 82 -19.04 -9.13 7.55
N PRO A 83 -19.56 -10.30 7.99
CA PRO A 83 -18.94 -11.60 7.74
C PRO A 83 -18.98 -12.03 6.26
N ASP A 84 -19.89 -11.45 5.46
CA ASP A 84 -20.04 -11.76 4.04
C ASP A 84 -19.09 -10.94 3.15
N ALA A 85 -18.37 -9.98 3.73
CA ALA A 85 -17.37 -9.20 3.00
C ALA A 85 -16.14 -10.08 2.65
N PRO A 86 -15.39 -9.76 1.59
CA PRO A 86 -14.16 -10.47 1.27
C PRO A 86 -13.15 -10.39 2.42
N SER A 87 -12.20 -11.33 2.50
CA SER A 87 -11.10 -11.22 3.44
C SER A 87 -10.37 -9.90 3.26
N PRO A 88 -10.03 -9.17 4.33
CA PRO A 88 -9.35 -7.88 4.21
C PRO A 88 -7.96 -8.03 3.60
N SER A 89 -7.41 -6.95 3.04
CA SER A 89 -6.01 -6.88 2.68
C SER A 89 -5.12 -7.25 3.87
N VAL A 90 -4.05 -8.00 3.65
CA VAL A 90 -3.05 -8.30 4.69
C VAL A 90 -2.44 -7.03 5.29
N GLU A 91 -2.49 -5.92 4.56
CA GLU A 91 -2.00 -4.61 4.96
C GLU A 91 -3.02 -3.76 5.72
N ALA A 92 -4.22 -4.31 6.00
CA ALA A 92 -5.25 -3.59 6.77
C ALA A 92 -4.71 -3.04 8.11
N LEU A 93 -3.74 -3.73 8.72
CA LEU A 93 -3.11 -3.28 9.94
C LEU A 93 -2.28 -2.00 9.74
N LEU A 94 -1.57 -1.86 8.60
CA LEU A 94 -0.89 -0.62 8.23
C LEU A 94 -1.87 0.53 8.07
N HIS A 95 -2.98 0.30 7.35
CA HIS A 95 -4.02 1.30 7.20
C HIS A 95 -4.65 1.71 8.54
N ALA A 96 -4.76 0.79 9.49
CA ALA A 96 -5.31 1.08 10.81
C ALA A 96 -4.43 2.01 11.64
N VAL A 97 -3.11 1.89 11.54
CA VAL A 97 -2.16 2.64 12.38
C VAL A 97 -1.78 4.00 11.81
N ILE A 98 -1.85 4.20 10.49
CA ILE A 98 -1.64 5.51 9.87
C ILE A 98 -2.79 6.45 10.32
N PRO A 99 -2.51 7.63 10.92
CA PRO A 99 -3.53 8.43 11.62
C PRO A 99 -4.43 9.29 10.72
N PHE A 100 -4.40 9.08 9.42
CA PHE A 100 -5.23 9.81 8.45
C PHE A 100 -6.52 9.07 8.11
N LYS A 101 -7.50 9.81 7.60
CA LYS A 101 -8.80 9.27 7.20
C LYS A 101 -8.71 8.44 5.93
N TRP A 102 -8.02 8.92 4.90
CA TRP A 102 -7.85 8.27 3.60
C TRP A 102 -6.42 7.82 3.42
N ILE A 103 -6.24 6.59 2.96
CA ILE A 103 -4.92 6.00 2.75
C ILE A 103 -4.95 5.21 1.45
N ASP A 104 -3.98 5.49 0.60
CA ASP A 104 -3.73 4.79 -0.66
C ASP A 104 -2.38 4.10 -0.62
N HIS A 105 -2.30 2.91 -1.19
CA HIS A 105 -1.07 2.15 -1.37
C HIS A 105 -0.97 1.64 -2.80
N THR A 106 0.18 1.83 -3.42
CA THR A 106 0.48 1.34 -4.76
C THR A 106 1.86 0.70 -4.83
N HIS A 107 2.00 -0.23 -5.78
CA HIS A 107 3.30 -0.76 -6.20
C HIS A 107 3.74 -0.05 -7.49
N ALA A 108 3.68 1.27 -7.51
CA ALA A 108 3.98 2.08 -8.68
C ALA A 108 5.34 1.71 -9.29
N ASP A 109 5.35 1.35 -10.58
CA ASP A 109 6.53 0.81 -11.28
C ASP A 109 7.76 1.69 -11.14
N ALA A 110 7.59 3.01 -11.24
CA ALA A 110 8.68 3.96 -11.11
C ALA A 110 9.31 3.93 -9.69
N VAL A 111 8.48 3.89 -8.65
CA VAL A 111 8.94 3.85 -7.25
C VAL A 111 9.61 2.51 -6.95
N VAL A 112 8.99 1.41 -7.37
CA VAL A 112 9.54 0.05 -7.16
C VAL A 112 10.85 -0.12 -7.91
N THR A 113 10.97 0.39 -9.14
CA THR A 113 12.21 0.39 -9.92
C THR A 113 13.34 1.06 -9.16
N ILE A 114 13.10 2.24 -8.58
CA ILE A 114 14.11 2.97 -7.81
C ILE A 114 14.47 2.24 -6.53
N THR A 115 13.46 1.81 -5.74
CA THR A 115 13.68 1.18 -4.44
C THR A 115 14.36 -0.18 -4.53
N ASN A 116 14.27 -0.87 -5.67
CA ASN A 116 14.93 -2.17 -5.93
C ASN A 116 16.39 -2.04 -6.38
N THR A 117 16.93 -0.82 -6.52
CA THR A 117 18.34 -0.62 -6.83
C THR A 117 19.21 -0.72 -5.56
N PRO A 118 20.51 -1.03 -5.69
CA PRO A 118 21.43 -1.03 -4.54
C PRO A 118 21.51 0.29 -3.77
N ARG A 119 21.18 1.41 -4.45
CA ARG A 119 21.13 2.77 -3.88
C ARG A 119 19.70 3.26 -3.67
N GLY A 120 18.74 2.36 -3.59
CA GLY A 120 17.33 2.73 -3.54
C GLY A 120 16.96 3.70 -2.42
N LYS A 121 17.51 3.49 -1.22
CA LYS A 121 17.27 4.38 -0.08
C LYS A 121 17.79 5.80 -0.33
N GLU A 122 19.03 5.92 -0.81
CA GLU A 122 19.67 7.20 -1.10
C GLU A 122 18.94 7.92 -2.23
N LEU A 123 18.52 7.20 -3.26
CA LEU A 123 17.77 7.78 -4.37
C LEU A 123 16.38 8.27 -3.96
N ILE A 124 15.67 7.52 -3.11
CA ILE A 124 14.39 7.97 -2.56
C ILE A 124 14.59 9.25 -1.74
N GLN A 125 15.65 9.31 -0.92
CA GLN A 125 15.96 10.52 -0.16
C GLN A 125 16.33 11.70 -1.07
N GLU A 126 17.06 11.47 -2.16
CA GLU A 126 17.44 12.48 -3.15
C GLU A 126 16.21 13.05 -3.89
N ILE A 127 15.29 12.18 -4.28
CA ILE A 127 14.10 12.55 -5.08
C ILE A 127 13.06 13.28 -4.25
N TYR A 128 12.81 12.82 -3.03
CA TYR A 128 11.67 13.26 -2.23
C TYR A 128 12.03 14.12 -1.02
N GLY A 129 13.32 14.11 -0.61
CA GLY A 129 13.75 14.83 0.59
C GLY A 129 13.01 14.34 1.83
N GLU A 130 12.41 15.29 2.56
CA GLU A 130 11.66 15.03 3.79
C GLU A 130 10.15 14.78 3.55
N ARG A 131 9.69 14.76 2.29
CA ARG A 131 8.26 14.53 1.98
C ARG A 131 7.82 13.10 2.25
N LEU A 132 8.73 12.12 2.21
CA LEU A 132 8.43 10.72 2.46
C LEU A 132 9.17 10.16 3.68
N PHE A 133 8.43 9.46 4.52
CA PHE A 133 9.03 8.61 5.54
C PHE A 133 9.52 7.31 4.90
N ILE A 134 10.77 6.92 5.14
CA ILE A 134 11.37 5.74 4.51
C ILE A 134 11.37 4.56 5.48
N ILE A 135 10.70 3.48 5.09
CA ILE A 135 10.70 2.21 5.81
C ILE A 135 11.66 1.25 5.12
N PRO A 136 12.64 0.67 5.85
CA PRO A 136 13.51 -0.37 5.30
C PRO A 136 12.68 -1.60 4.91
N TYR A 137 13.22 -2.41 4.01
CA TYR A 137 12.54 -3.63 3.59
C TYR A 137 12.24 -4.55 4.78
N VAL A 138 10.98 -4.89 4.90
CA VAL A 138 10.47 -5.94 5.79
C VAL A 138 9.43 -6.72 5.00
N MET A 139 9.44 -8.04 5.13
CA MET A 139 8.43 -8.91 4.50
C MET A 139 7.01 -8.42 4.86
N PRO A 140 6.12 -8.22 3.88
CA PRO A 140 4.73 -7.87 4.12
C PRO A 140 4.05 -8.83 5.11
N GLY A 141 3.22 -8.28 6.00
CA GLY A 141 2.55 -9.01 7.07
C GLY A 141 2.69 -8.33 8.42
N PHE A 142 2.56 -9.10 9.49
CA PHE A 142 2.59 -8.57 10.86
C PHE A 142 3.92 -7.86 11.19
N LYS A 143 5.05 -8.43 10.74
CA LYS A 143 6.38 -7.85 11.00
C LYS A 143 6.53 -6.46 10.37
N LEU A 144 5.99 -6.25 9.17
CA LEU A 144 6.02 -4.93 8.52
C LEU A 144 5.18 -3.92 9.32
N ALA A 145 3.97 -4.29 9.72
CA ALA A 145 3.12 -3.43 10.53
C ALA A 145 3.80 -3.03 11.86
N ARG A 146 4.42 -3.98 12.54
CA ARG A 146 5.20 -3.73 13.77
C ARG A 146 6.38 -2.79 13.51
N LYS A 147 7.10 -2.98 12.42
CA LYS A 147 8.23 -2.12 12.07
C LYS A 147 7.81 -0.69 11.78
N VAL A 148 6.70 -0.50 11.07
CA VAL A 148 6.14 0.83 10.84
C VAL A 148 5.77 1.49 12.18
N ILE A 149 5.04 0.79 13.05
CA ILE A 149 4.65 1.31 14.37
C ILE A 149 5.86 1.71 15.19
N GLU A 150 6.88 0.85 15.25
CA GLU A 150 8.13 1.11 15.98
C GLU A 150 8.81 2.40 15.48
N LEU A 151 8.97 2.52 14.16
CA LEU A 151 9.68 3.64 13.56
C LEU A 151 8.88 4.95 13.57
N THR A 152 7.55 4.87 13.67
CA THR A 152 6.68 6.05 13.61
C THR A 152 6.09 6.45 14.96
N LYS A 153 6.52 5.81 16.05
CA LYS A 153 5.96 6.03 17.40
C LYS A 153 6.03 7.49 17.87
N GLU A 154 7.10 8.19 17.51
CA GLU A 154 7.34 9.59 17.91
C GLU A 154 7.39 10.53 16.70
N VAL A 155 6.91 10.05 15.54
CA VAL A 155 6.94 10.81 14.30
C VAL A 155 5.72 11.72 14.22
N ASP A 156 5.93 12.99 13.89
CA ASP A 156 4.86 13.88 13.48
C ASP A 156 4.46 13.58 12.04
N TRP A 157 3.39 12.83 11.88
CA TRP A 157 2.87 12.41 10.59
C TRP A 157 2.47 13.57 9.66
N MET A 158 2.17 14.75 10.23
CA MET A 158 1.79 15.93 9.44
C MET A 158 2.96 16.49 8.61
N GLN A 159 4.19 16.09 8.90
CA GLN A 159 5.37 16.49 8.14
C GLN A 159 5.53 15.69 6.84
N PHE A 160 4.78 14.59 6.67
CA PHE A 160 4.93 13.69 5.55
C PHE A 160 3.69 13.66 4.66
N GLU A 161 3.90 13.48 3.38
CA GLU A 161 2.84 13.28 2.39
C GLU A 161 2.57 11.79 2.15
N GLY A 162 3.54 10.94 2.51
CA GLY A 162 3.47 9.51 2.32
C GLY A 162 4.62 8.77 2.99
N MET A 163 4.71 7.49 2.68
CA MET A 163 5.70 6.57 3.21
C MET A 163 6.20 5.65 2.09
N ALA A 164 7.50 5.63 1.84
CA ALA A 164 8.13 4.69 0.92
C ALA A 164 8.53 3.42 1.66
N LEU A 165 8.03 2.28 1.22
CA LEU A 165 8.48 0.96 1.66
C LEU A 165 9.53 0.46 0.66
N LEU A 166 10.78 0.35 1.07
CA LEU A 166 11.86 -0.11 0.20
C LEU A 166 11.56 -1.52 -0.32
N ASN A 167 11.77 -1.76 -1.62
CA ASN A 167 11.50 -3.02 -2.32
C ASN A 167 10.04 -3.48 -2.27
N HIS A 168 9.08 -2.55 -2.06
CA HIS A 168 7.68 -2.90 -1.95
C HIS A 168 6.78 -1.90 -2.69
N GLY A 169 6.75 -0.65 -2.29
CA GLY A 169 5.86 0.36 -2.87
C GLY A 169 5.78 1.64 -2.07
N ILE A 170 4.68 2.36 -2.25
CA ILE A 170 4.46 3.66 -1.62
C ILE A 170 3.06 3.73 -1.01
N PHE A 171 2.96 4.35 0.16
CA PHE A 171 1.72 4.79 0.79
C PHE A 171 1.60 6.30 0.70
N THR A 172 0.40 6.78 0.44
CA THR A 172 0.02 8.18 0.65
C THR A 172 -1.22 8.24 1.54
N PHE A 173 -1.44 9.39 2.15
CA PHE A 173 -2.53 9.54 3.09
C PHE A 173 -2.99 11.00 3.12
N GLY A 174 -4.19 11.24 3.62
CA GLY A 174 -4.77 12.59 3.76
C GLY A 174 -6.11 12.56 4.47
N ASP A 175 -6.63 13.73 4.78
CA ASP A 175 -7.95 13.88 5.40
C ASP A 175 -9.09 13.81 4.38
N THR A 176 -8.75 13.94 3.09
CA THR A 176 -9.67 13.74 1.96
C THR A 176 -9.12 12.73 0.97
N ALA A 177 -10.03 12.06 0.23
CA ALA A 177 -9.64 11.14 -0.84
C ALA A 177 -8.84 11.84 -1.95
N LEU A 178 -9.20 13.09 -2.26
CA LEU A 178 -8.50 13.88 -3.26
C LEU A 178 -7.06 14.16 -2.84
N GLU A 179 -6.84 14.50 -1.58
CA GLU A 179 -5.51 14.78 -1.04
C GLU A 179 -4.61 13.56 -1.13
N SER A 180 -5.06 12.40 -0.61
CA SER A 180 -4.30 11.15 -0.67
C SER A 180 -3.97 10.76 -2.12
N TYR A 181 -4.97 10.83 -3.01
CA TYR A 181 -4.80 10.55 -4.44
C TYR A 181 -3.83 11.52 -5.13
N THR A 182 -3.97 12.82 -4.91
CA THR A 182 -3.10 13.83 -5.52
C THR A 182 -1.65 13.65 -5.07
N ARG A 183 -1.43 13.41 -3.78
CA ARG A 183 -0.10 13.07 -3.24
C ARG A 183 0.51 11.85 -3.93
N MET A 184 -0.30 10.81 -4.17
CA MET A 184 0.15 9.61 -4.88
C MET A 184 0.63 9.95 -6.29
N ILE A 185 -0.17 10.67 -7.06
CA ILE A 185 0.17 11.05 -8.45
C ILE A 185 1.42 11.94 -8.48
N ASP A 186 1.50 12.94 -7.61
CA ASP A 186 2.63 13.87 -7.55
C ASP A 186 3.94 13.14 -7.20
N LEU A 187 3.92 12.27 -6.20
CA LEU A 187 5.10 11.53 -5.77
C LEU A 187 5.54 10.51 -6.83
N VAL A 188 4.62 9.79 -7.45
CA VAL A 188 4.97 8.84 -8.53
C VAL A 188 5.52 9.59 -9.74
N SER A 189 4.93 10.73 -10.12
CA SER A 189 5.43 11.55 -11.23
C SER A 189 6.86 12.08 -11.01
N LEU A 190 7.27 12.33 -9.75
CA LEU A 190 8.67 12.67 -9.45
C LEU A 190 9.62 11.50 -9.71
N ALA A 191 9.23 10.27 -9.35
CA ALA A 191 9.99 9.06 -9.65
C ALA A 191 10.12 8.82 -11.14
N GLU A 192 9.02 8.93 -11.89
CA GLU A 192 8.99 8.81 -13.36
C GLU A 192 9.92 9.84 -14.03
N LYS A 193 9.84 11.09 -13.58
CA LYS A 193 10.70 12.18 -14.08
C LYS A 193 12.18 11.91 -13.77
N TYR A 194 12.49 11.37 -12.60
CA TYR A 194 13.85 10.98 -12.24
C TYR A 194 14.37 9.87 -13.16
N LEU A 195 13.60 8.81 -13.36
CA LEU A 195 13.93 7.71 -14.26
C LEU A 195 14.10 8.20 -15.70
N GLY A 196 13.18 9.04 -16.21
CA GLY A 196 13.27 9.59 -17.56
C GLY A 196 14.53 10.42 -17.81
N LYS A 197 15.06 11.11 -16.79
CA LYS A 197 16.30 11.87 -16.88
C LYS A 197 17.57 11.02 -16.80
N ASN A 198 17.50 9.91 -16.04
CA ASN A 198 18.67 9.10 -15.71
C ASN A 198 18.69 7.75 -16.44
N SER A 199 17.64 7.41 -17.21
CA SER A 199 17.66 6.23 -18.05
C SER A 199 18.49 6.50 -19.31
N THR A 200 19.66 5.90 -19.37
CA THR A 200 20.39 5.70 -20.63
C THR A 200 19.79 4.49 -21.36
N ILE A 201 18.53 4.56 -21.76
CA ILE A 201 18.02 3.62 -22.75
C ILE A 201 18.63 4.08 -24.08
N SER A 202 19.79 3.52 -24.40
CA SER A 202 20.27 3.51 -25.75
C SER A 202 19.18 2.82 -26.60
N SER A 203 18.54 3.55 -27.48
CA SER A 203 17.55 3.04 -28.43
C SER A 203 18.16 2.13 -29.50
N THR A 204 19.12 1.29 -29.13
CA THR A 204 19.80 0.32 -29.99
C THR A 204 19.37 -1.11 -29.64
N LEU A 205 18.08 -1.34 -29.48
CA LEU A 205 17.56 -2.66 -29.80
C LEU A 205 17.41 -2.72 -31.32
N PRO A 206 18.06 -3.65 -32.01
CA PRO A 206 17.82 -3.84 -33.42
C PRO A 206 16.32 -4.14 -33.64
N PRO A 207 15.69 -3.63 -34.71
CA PRO A 207 14.24 -3.72 -34.95
C PRO A 207 13.69 -5.16 -35.03
N ASP A 208 14.51 -6.18 -34.97
CA ASP A 208 14.15 -7.59 -35.15
C ASP A 208 14.30 -8.45 -33.88
N SER A 209 14.55 -7.90 -32.71
CA SER A 209 14.55 -8.68 -31.47
C SER A 209 13.15 -8.81 -30.87
N VAL A 210 12.24 -9.45 -31.58
CA VAL A 210 11.03 -10.01 -30.97
C VAL A 210 11.51 -11.16 -30.08
N PRO A 211 11.28 -11.18 -28.77
CA PRO A 211 11.64 -12.31 -27.93
C PRO A 211 10.91 -13.54 -28.48
N GLY A 212 11.70 -14.47 -29.03
CA GLY A 212 11.16 -15.74 -29.47
C GLY A 212 10.40 -16.42 -28.36
N LYS A 213 9.33 -17.08 -28.74
CA LYS A 213 8.42 -17.92 -27.94
C LYS A 213 9.04 -18.43 -26.65
N ALA A 214 8.45 -18.04 -25.53
CA ALA A 214 8.80 -18.57 -24.22
C ALA A 214 8.82 -20.11 -24.26
N PHE A 215 9.96 -20.68 -23.94
CA PHE A 215 10.17 -22.12 -23.83
C PHE A 215 9.59 -22.58 -22.50
N PHE A 216 8.31 -22.97 -22.51
CA PHE A 216 7.73 -23.69 -21.39
C PHE A 216 8.09 -25.18 -21.54
N PRO A 217 8.87 -25.80 -20.65
CA PRO A 217 9.03 -27.23 -20.67
C PRO A 217 7.68 -27.88 -20.42
N LYS A 218 7.24 -28.75 -21.33
CA LYS A 218 6.10 -29.64 -21.10
C LYS A 218 6.50 -30.59 -19.96
N HIS A 219 5.85 -30.51 -18.84
CA HIS A 219 5.96 -31.56 -17.82
C HIS A 219 5.28 -32.84 -18.34
N PRO A 220 5.90 -34.01 -18.05
CA PRO A 220 5.33 -35.32 -18.43
C PRO A 220 4.04 -35.64 -17.68
#